data_ba86cb9cb9ab33b26a22b5d4e91e9c20
#
_entry.id   ba86cb9cb9ab33b26a22b5d4e91e9c20
#
_cell.length_a   1.000
_cell.length_b   1.000
_cell.length_c   1.000
_cell.angle_alpha   90.00
_cell.angle_beta   90.00
_cell.angle_gamma   90.00
#
_symmetry.space_group_name_H-M   'P 1'
#
loop_
_entity.id
_entity.type
_entity.pdbx_description
1 polymer ?
#
loop_
_entity_poly.entity_id
_entity_poly.type
_entity_poly.pdbx_seq_one_letter_code
_entity_poly.pdbx_strand_id
1 'polypeptide(L)'
;PVTFTQVQNVMRQMQAAGDMPILQDGQYLGFTTKQYGVTLESACQMEIRIAPQLDMIHLVDIYNAFYLQLSMTLATHGLRAWTVSYHPTRRAEELPLVPTPRNEAMDRYFRQTGACGVQMMRATASTQLIIDYYSERDFVQKMRAACLLTPFFGLLSDNAPIYQGNRNNACSVRTRIWQDVDTDRCGVLPRLMDPDFGFDAYADTVLTRPLVVSCKGGHCKGVGRKTAQEIYGARLDHCEIEHILSMFFFDARVNGGIEIRGADCMPPKFILAYAQLVRSIFGSQAALQNVLRHYPGVTTVDIANAKLAVCKDGFNAWVYGKPIGGELAWLLMQAR
;
A
#
# COMPACT_ATOMS: atom_id res chain seq x y z
N PRO A 1 12.31 16.94 -10.67
CA PRO A 1 11.21 16.01 -10.75
C PRO A 1 10.71 15.89 -12.19
N VAL A 2 10.22 14.72 -12.57
CA VAL A 2 9.53 14.52 -13.85
C VAL A 2 8.19 15.26 -13.83
N THR A 3 7.73 15.69 -14.98
CA THR A 3 6.39 16.27 -15.14
C THR A 3 5.36 15.18 -15.41
N PHE A 4 4.09 15.49 -15.16
CA PHE A 4 2.97 14.59 -15.49
C PHE A 4 2.99 14.19 -16.98
N THR A 5 3.18 15.17 -17.88
CA THR A 5 3.27 14.92 -19.32
C THR A 5 4.43 13.99 -19.70
N GLN A 6 5.60 14.13 -19.06
CA GLN A 6 6.73 13.24 -19.35
C GLN A 6 6.40 11.78 -18.97
N VAL A 7 5.78 11.56 -17.82
CA VAL A 7 5.43 10.20 -17.39
C VAL A 7 4.28 9.63 -18.25
N GLN A 8 3.30 10.46 -18.64
CA GLN A 8 2.28 10.04 -19.63
C GLN A 8 2.90 9.59 -20.95
N ASN A 9 3.90 10.31 -21.46
CA ASN A 9 4.59 9.94 -22.70
C ASN A 9 5.33 8.60 -22.57
N VAL A 10 5.99 8.35 -21.44
CA VAL A 10 6.62 7.05 -21.15
C VAL A 10 5.57 5.94 -21.16
N MET A 11 4.45 6.10 -20.44
CA MET A 11 3.39 5.09 -20.38
C MET A 11 2.73 4.85 -21.76
N ARG A 12 2.49 5.92 -22.55
CA ARG A 12 1.95 5.78 -23.91
C ARG A 12 2.91 5.02 -24.84
N GLN A 13 4.23 5.20 -24.68
CA GLN A 13 5.22 4.45 -25.45
C GLN A 13 5.30 2.97 -25.02
N MET A 14 5.00 2.67 -23.75
CA MET A 14 4.94 1.29 -23.25
C MET A 14 3.65 0.57 -23.65
N GLN A 15 2.57 1.30 -23.84
CA GLN A 15 1.25 0.75 -24.19
C GLN A 15 1.26 0.16 -25.60
N ALA A 16 0.93 -1.13 -25.72
CA ALA A 16 0.82 -1.81 -27.02
C ALA A 16 -0.59 -1.60 -27.64
N ALA A 17 -0.66 -1.87 -28.97
CA ALA A 17 -1.95 -1.91 -29.65
C ALA A 17 -2.83 -3.02 -29.05
N GLY A 18 -4.00 -2.69 -28.55
CA GLY A 18 -4.93 -3.60 -27.88
C GLY A 18 -4.92 -3.52 -26.34
N ASP A 19 -3.97 -2.82 -25.73
CA ASP A 19 -4.04 -2.50 -24.32
C ASP A 19 -5.10 -1.42 -24.05
N MET A 20 -5.80 -1.52 -22.93
CA MET A 20 -6.89 -0.60 -22.59
C MET A 20 -6.36 0.61 -21.81
N PRO A 21 -6.59 1.85 -22.29
CA PRO A 21 -6.20 3.05 -21.56
C PRO A 21 -7.03 3.21 -20.28
N ILE A 22 -6.39 3.69 -19.22
CA ILE A 22 -7.03 4.10 -17.97
C ILE A 22 -7.21 5.61 -18.02
N LEU A 23 -8.47 6.04 -17.99
CA LEU A 23 -8.85 7.46 -18.01
C LEU A 23 -9.61 7.83 -16.74
N GLN A 24 -9.33 9.00 -16.19
CA GLN A 24 -10.09 9.60 -15.10
C GLN A 24 -10.28 11.09 -15.39
N ASP A 25 -11.52 11.56 -15.38
CA ASP A 25 -11.87 12.97 -15.72
C ASP A 25 -11.18 13.46 -17.01
N GLY A 26 -11.10 12.58 -18.03
CA GLY A 26 -10.46 12.86 -19.32
C GLY A 26 -8.92 12.81 -19.31
N GLN A 27 -8.29 12.62 -18.16
CA GLN A 27 -6.85 12.49 -18.04
C GLN A 27 -6.40 11.04 -18.24
N TYR A 28 -5.37 10.84 -19.07
CA TYR A 28 -4.74 9.53 -19.23
C TYR A 28 -3.85 9.24 -17.99
N LEU A 29 -4.20 8.23 -17.24
CA LEU A 29 -3.48 7.84 -16.01
C LEU A 29 -2.72 6.52 -16.14
N GLY A 30 -2.82 5.82 -17.26
CA GLY A 30 -2.16 4.55 -17.46
C GLY A 30 -2.86 3.65 -18.45
N PHE A 31 -2.58 2.36 -18.37
CA PHE A 31 -3.16 1.33 -19.22
C PHE A 31 -3.21 -0.02 -18.52
N THR A 32 -4.03 -0.94 -19.02
CA THR A 32 -4.08 -2.33 -18.59
C THR A 32 -3.80 -3.26 -19.77
N THR A 33 -3.04 -4.31 -19.49
CA THR A 33 -2.81 -5.48 -20.35
C THR A 33 -3.59 -6.67 -19.79
N LYS A 34 -3.44 -7.86 -20.37
CA LYS A 34 -3.98 -9.10 -19.80
C LYS A 34 -3.26 -9.54 -18.51
N GLN A 35 -2.02 -9.14 -18.32
CA GLN A 35 -1.15 -9.62 -17.23
C GLN A 35 -0.92 -8.59 -16.12
N TYR A 36 -0.99 -7.29 -16.45
CA TYR A 36 -0.77 -6.22 -15.48
C TYR A 36 -1.44 -4.91 -15.91
N GLY A 37 -1.62 -4.02 -14.93
CA GLY A 37 -1.94 -2.62 -15.17
C GLY A 37 -0.78 -1.73 -14.76
N VAL A 38 -0.66 -0.58 -15.44
CA VAL A 38 0.28 0.49 -15.06
C VAL A 38 -0.54 1.74 -14.79
N THR A 39 -0.36 2.35 -13.63
CA THR A 39 -1.10 3.56 -13.24
C THR A 39 -0.17 4.60 -12.62
N LEU A 40 -0.65 5.82 -12.53
CA LEU A 40 0.01 6.89 -11.78
C LEU A 40 -0.64 7.10 -10.43
N GLU A 41 0.19 7.10 -9.42
CA GLU A 41 -0.13 7.63 -8.10
C GLU A 41 -0.13 9.17 -8.10
N SER A 42 -0.49 9.76 -6.97
CA SER A 42 -0.83 11.18 -6.84
C SER A 42 0.22 12.18 -7.28
N ALA A 43 1.51 11.81 -7.34
CA ALA A 43 2.59 12.71 -7.76
C ALA A 43 3.52 12.05 -8.80
N CYS A 44 2.94 11.36 -9.75
CA CYS A 44 3.65 10.72 -10.87
C CYS A 44 4.50 9.50 -10.46
N GLN A 45 4.31 8.92 -9.28
CA GLN A 45 4.85 7.61 -8.97
C GLN A 45 4.14 6.59 -9.90
N MET A 46 4.93 5.81 -10.64
CA MET A 46 4.40 4.79 -11.53
C MET A 46 4.20 3.50 -10.73
N GLU A 47 2.98 3.01 -10.68
CA GLU A 47 2.61 1.73 -10.08
C GLU A 47 2.41 0.67 -11.15
N ILE A 48 2.95 -0.52 -10.92
CA ILE A 48 2.54 -1.74 -11.64
C ILE A 48 1.67 -2.60 -10.72
N ARG A 49 0.52 -3.04 -11.23
CA ARG A 49 -0.37 -3.99 -10.58
C ARG A 49 -0.43 -5.27 -11.41
N ILE A 50 0.30 -6.30 -10.99
CA ILE A 50 0.31 -7.60 -11.67
C ILE A 50 -0.97 -8.35 -11.32
N ALA A 51 -1.63 -8.94 -12.33
CA ALA A 51 -2.79 -9.79 -12.14
C ALA A 51 -2.46 -10.99 -11.22
N PRO A 52 -3.43 -11.56 -10.50
CA PRO A 52 -3.19 -12.70 -9.61
C PRO A 52 -2.45 -13.84 -10.30
N GLN A 53 -1.42 -14.38 -9.64
CA GLN A 53 -0.59 -15.49 -10.13
C GLN A 53 -0.66 -16.67 -9.15
N LEU A 54 -0.77 -17.88 -9.70
CA LEU A 54 -0.77 -19.11 -8.90
C LEU A 54 0.63 -19.52 -8.43
N ASP A 55 1.65 -19.11 -9.15
CA ASP A 55 3.04 -19.44 -8.81
C ASP A 55 3.99 -18.24 -8.96
N MET A 56 5.13 -18.35 -8.28
CA MET A 56 6.15 -17.31 -8.26
C MET A 56 6.92 -17.18 -9.56
N ILE A 57 7.00 -18.22 -10.36
CA ILE A 57 7.79 -18.22 -11.63
C ILE A 57 7.14 -17.24 -12.59
N HIS A 58 5.83 -17.38 -12.83
CA HIS A 58 5.09 -16.46 -13.69
C HIS A 58 5.10 -15.03 -13.17
N LEU A 59 4.97 -14.83 -11.85
CA LEU A 59 5.06 -13.49 -11.26
C LEU A 59 6.43 -12.85 -11.52
N VAL A 60 7.52 -13.62 -11.35
CA VAL A 60 8.90 -13.17 -11.61
C VAL A 60 9.08 -12.83 -13.08
N ASP A 61 8.59 -13.67 -14.00
CA ASP A 61 8.72 -13.46 -15.44
C ASP A 61 7.99 -12.19 -15.89
N ILE A 62 6.75 -11.99 -15.45
CA ILE A 62 5.95 -10.78 -15.76
C ILE A 62 6.66 -9.53 -15.21
N TYR A 63 7.10 -9.58 -13.94
CA TYR A 63 7.76 -8.46 -13.32
C TYR A 63 9.07 -8.09 -14.01
N ASN A 64 9.91 -9.07 -14.35
CA ASN A 64 11.18 -8.85 -15.04
C ASN A 64 10.98 -8.30 -16.46
N ALA A 65 10.02 -8.84 -17.22
CA ALA A 65 9.67 -8.35 -18.55
C ALA A 65 9.20 -6.88 -18.49
N PHE A 66 8.31 -6.56 -17.55
CA PHE A 66 7.87 -5.18 -17.33
C PHE A 66 9.04 -4.26 -16.96
N TYR A 67 9.89 -4.66 -16.00
CA TYR A 67 10.98 -3.82 -15.52
C TYR A 67 12.02 -3.56 -16.62
N LEU A 68 12.28 -4.54 -17.46
CA LEU A 68 13.14 -4.39 -18.65
C LEU A 68 12.53 -3.38 -19.63
N GLN A 69 11.26 -3.56 -20.01
CA GLN A 69 10.55 -2.63 -20.90
C GLN A 69 10.55 -1.21 -20.35
N LEU A 70 10.22 -1.04 -19.06
CA LEU A 70 10.24 0.25 -18.38
C LEU A 70 11.63 0.90 -18.44
N SER A 71 12.68 0.14 -18.11
CA SER A 71 14.04 0.64 -18.10
C SER A 71 14.51 1.10 -19.48
N MET A 72 14.18 0.33 -20.53
CA MET A 72 14.49 0.68 -21.93
C MET A 72 13.72 1.94 -22.34
N THR A 73 12.44 2.02 -22.06
CA THR A 73 11.63 3.19 -22.39
C THR A 73 12.08 4.44 -21.66
N LEU A 74 12.36 4.35 -20.36
CA LEU A 74 12.89 5.48 -19.59
C LEU A 74 14.22 5.99 -20.16
N ALA A 75 15.11 5.10 -20.60
CA ALA A 75 16.38 5.47 -21.19
C ALA A 75 16.22 6.30 -22.47
N THR A 76 15.21 6.03 -23.33
CA THR A 76 14.91 6.87 -24.52
C THR A 76 14.46 8.26 -24.18
N HIS A 77 13.95 8.48 -22.95
CA HIS A 77 13.55 9.78 -22.43
C HIS A 77 14.63 10.44 -21.55
N GLY A 78 15.82 9.85 -21.42
CA GLY A 78 16.88 10.33 -20.52
C GLY A 78 16.50 10.21 -19.03
N LEU A 79 15.61 9.31 -18.68
CA LEU A 79 15.07 9.10 -17.34
C LEU A 79 15.56 7.78 -16.74
N ARG A 80 15.44 7.66 -15.41
CA ARG A 80 15.69 6.43 -14.65
C ARG A 80 14.60 6.27 -13.59
N ALA A 81 14.20 5.02 -13.33
CA ALA A 81 13.34 4.70 -12.20
C ALA A 81 14.17 4.67 -10.89
N TRP A 82 13.59 5.22 -9.84
CA TRP A 82 14.06 5.04 -8.47
C TRP A 82 13.10 4.11 -7.73
N THR A 83 13.64 3.04 -7.18
CA THR A 83 12.91 2.07 -6.35
C THR A 83 13.22 2.35 -4.88
N VAL A 84 12.72 3.47 -4.37
CA VAL A 84 12.90 3.94 -2.99
C VAL A 84 11.55 4.22 -2.34
N SER A 85 11.48 4.15 -1.03
CA SER A 85 10.23 4.33 -0.30
C SER A 85 9.81 5.78 -0.10
N TYR A 86 10.77 6.72 -0.26
CA TYR A 86 10.54 8.15 -0.17
C TYR A 86 11.35 8.89 -1.24
N HIS A 87 10.78 9.94 -1.82
CA HIS A 87 11.49 10.76 -2.82
C HIS A 87 12.75 11.37 -2.20
N PRO A 88 13.97 11.06 -2.72
CA PRO A 88 15.18 11.29 -1.94
C PRO A 88 15.61 12.74 -1.85
N THR A 89 15.36 13.55 -2.87
CA THR A 89 16.01 14.88 -2.98
C THR A 89 15.06 16.08 -2.86
N ARG A 90 13.75 15.88 -3.06
CA ARG A 90 12.76 16.96 -3.03
C ARG A 90 11.89 16.89 -1.79
N ARG A 91 11.44 18.04 -1.35
CA ARG A 91 10.35 18.14 -0.37
C ARG A 91 9.04 17.73 -1.04
N ALA A 92 8.12 17.16 -0.30
CA ALA A 92 6.87 16.67 -0.85
C ALA A 92 6.05 17.79 -1.50
N GLU A 93 6.10 18.99 -0.96
CA GLU A 93 5.40 20.17 -1.46
C GLU A 93 5.90 20.62 -2.84
N GLU A 94 7.13 20.29 -3.19
CA GLU A 94 7.75 20.62 -4.49
C GLU A 94 7.39 19.61 -5.58
N LEU A 95 6.80 18.47 -5.22
CA LEU A 95 6.41 17.44 -6.17
C LEU A 95 5.03 17.77 -6.76
N PRO A 96 4.90 17.77 -8.11
CA PRO A 96 3.65 18.11 -8.75
C PRO A 96 2.57 17.08 -8.43
N LEU A 97 1.38 17.57 -8.10
CA LEU A 97 0.20 16.71 -7.99
C LEU A 97 -0.33 16.39 -9.38
N VAL A 98 -0.67 15.13 -9.63
CA VAL A 98 -1.40 14.72 -10.85
C VAL A 98 -2.76 15.44 -10.85
N PRO A 99 -3.10 16.23 -11.89
CA PRO A 99 -4.22 17.14 -11.88
C PRO A 99 -5.55 16.41 -12.14
N THR A 100 -6.06 15.73 -11.11
CA THR A 100 -7.39 15.13 -11.12
C THR A 100 -8.22 15.63 -9.93
N PRO A 101 -9.55 15.77 -10.08
CA PRO A 101 -10.43 16.18 -8.98
C PRO A 101 -10.29 15.29 -7.74
N ARG A 102 -10.03 13.99 -7.92
CA ARG A 102 -9.76 13.04 -6.83
C ARG A 102 -8.52 13.44 -6.04
N ASN A 103 -7.39 13.63 -6.71
CA ASN A 103 -6.12 13.96 -6.06
C ASN A 103 -6.17 15.34 -5.38
N GLU A 104 -6.80 16.33 -5.99
CA GLU A 104 -7.00 17.65 -5.41
C GLU A 104 -7.86 17.61 -4.16
N ALA A 105 -8.93 16.83 -4.16
CA ALA A 105 -9.79 16.67 -3.00
C ALA A 105 -9.07 15.95 -1.85
N MET A 106 -8.30 14.90 -2.16
CA MET A 106 -7.48 14.18 -1.18
C MET A 106 -6.38 15.07 -0.60
N ASP A 107 -5.65 15.82 -1.44
CA ASP A 107 -4.59 16.73 -0.99
C ASP A 107 -5.14 17.80 -0.03
N ARG A 108 -6.29 18.42 -0.36
CA ARG A 108 -6.96 19.39 0.55
C ARG A 108 -7.37 18.75 1.88
N TYR A 109 -7.92 17.55 1.85
CA TYR A 109 -8.37 16.85 3.03
C TYR A 109 -7.19 16.45 3.92
N PHE A 110 -6.18 15.79 3.39
CA PHE A 110 -5.05 15.30 4.18
C PHE A 110 -4.13 16.39 4.72
N ARG A 111 -4.21 17.61 4.22
CA ARG A 111 -3.55 18.78 4.85
C ARG A 111 -4.18 19.19 6.19
N GLN A 112 -5.37 18.67 6.50
CA GLN A 112 -6.15 19.07 7.68
C GLN A 112 -6.25 17.94 8.71
N THR A 113 -5.84 16.71 8.39
CA THR A 113 -6.05 15.55 9.27
C THR A 113 -4.81 15.10 10.02
N GLY A 114 -3.62 15.36 9.49
CA GLY A 114 -2.34 15.05 10.12
C GLY A 114 -1.20 15.87 9.52
N ALA A 115 -0.01 15.79 10.10
CA ALA A 115 1.14 16.57 9.64
C ALA A 115 1.80 15.98 8.38
N CYS A 116 1.56 14.69 8.08
CA CYS A 116 2.27 13.96 7.02
C CYS A 116 1.43 13.65 5.77
N GLY A 117 0.23 14.28 5.62
CA GLY A 117 -0.66 14.00 4.48
C GLY A 117 -0.04 14.29 3.12
N VAL A 118 0.69 15.41 2.98
CA VAL A 118 1.36 15.78 1.71
C VAL A 118 2.52 14.83 1.41
N GLN A 119 3.32 14.48 2.42
CA GLN A 119 4.42 13.52 2.29
C GLN A 119 3.91 12.15 1.85
N MET A 120 2.83 11.67 2.46
CA MET A 120 2.19 10.41 2.09
C MET A 120 1.77 10.41 0.63
N MET A 121 1.02 11.42 0.18
CA MET A 121 0.48 11.48 -1.17
C MET A 121 1.55 11.63 -2.25
N ARG A 122 2.57 12.46 -1.99
CA ARG A 122 3.45 12.93 -3.07
C ARG A 122 4.83 12.30 -3.07
N ALA A 123 5.30 11.81 -1.93
CA ALA A 123 6.70 11.42 -1.80
C ALA A 123 6.93 9.95 -1.43
N THR A 124 5.89 9.21 -1.03
CA THR A 124 6.04 7.81 -0.63
C THR A 124 5.78 6.83 -1.77
N ALA A 125 6.46 5.68 -1.73
CA ALA A 125 6.20 4.52 -2.59
C ALA A 125 6.32 3.23 -1.78
N SER A 126 5.57 2.19 -2.16
CA SER A 126 5.46 0.94 -1.43
C SER A 126 5.46 -0.28 -2.33
N THR A 127 5.64 -1.45 -1.73
CA THR A 127 5.34 -2.75 -2.30
C THR A 127 4.14 -3.33 -1.57
N GLN A 128 3.07 -3.62 -2.31
CA GLN A 128 1.83 -4.14 -1.75
C GLN A 128 1.55 -5.51 -2.35
N LEU A 129 1.05 -6.43 -1.54
CA LEU A 129 0.71 -7.79 -1.98
C LEU A 129 -0.73 -8.08 -1.61
N ILE A 130 -1.49 -8.61 -2.57
CA ILE A 130 -2.86 -9.05 -2.37
C ILE A 130 -2.87 -10.56 -2.23
N ILE A 131 -3.51 -11.06 -1.18
CA ILE A 131 -3.71 -12.48 -0.91
C ILE A 131 -5.21 -12.81 -0.84
N ASP A 132 -5.57 -14.01 -1.30
CA ASP A 132 -6.94 -14.50 -1.25
C ASP A 132 -7.32 -15.02 0.13
N TYR A 133 -8.63 -15.18 0.36
CA TYR A 133 -9.22 -15.86 1.52
C TYR A 133 -10.42 -16.69 1.08
N TYR A 134 -10.68 -17.79 1.78
CA TYR A 134 -11.69 -18.77 1.39
C TYR A 134 -12.96 -18.73 2.26
N SER A 135 -12.89 -18.07 3.41
CA SER A 135 -13.99 -17.95 4.36
C SER A 135 -13.75 -16.76 5.29
N GLU A 136 -14.79 -16.35 6.03
CA GLU A 136 -14.66 -15.30 7.04
C GLU A 136 -13.62 -15.63 8.11
N ARG A 137 -13.55 -16.89 8.55
CA ARG A 137 -12.53 -17.36 9.50
C ARG A 137 -11.13 -17.19 8.92
N ASP A 138 -10.90 -17.55 7.67
CA ASP A 138 -9.62 -17.40 6.99
C ASP A 138 -9.27 -15.91 6.78
N PHE A 139 -10.26 -15.09 6.41
CA PHE A 139 -10.15 -13.65 6.34
C PHE A 139 -9.67 -13.04 7.66
N VAL A 140 -10.34 -13.36 8.78
CA VAL A 140 -9.97 -12.86 10.10
C VAL A 140 -8.55 -13.26 10.49
N GLN A 141 -8.18 -14.53 10.26
CA GLN A 141 -6.84 -15.02 10.57
C GLN A 141 -5.76 -14.33 9.75
N LYS A 142 -5.98 -14.16 8.44
CA LYS A 142 -5.03 -13.48 7.55
C LYS A 142 -4.92 -12.00 7.83
N MET A 143 -6.03 -11.31 8.10
CA MET A 143 -6.04 -9.90 8.48
C MET A 143 -5.25 -9.66 9.78
N ARG A 144 -5.47 -10.50 10.81
CA ARG A 144 -4.73 -10.44 12.07
C ARG A 144 -3.23 -10.67 11.86
N ALA A 145 -2.86 -11.73 11.13
CA ALA A 145 -1.46 -12.03 10.84
C ALA A 145 -0.78 -10.92 10.03
N ALA A 146 -1.46 -10.35 9.03
CA ALA A 146 -0.93 -9.25 8.22
C ALA A 146 -0.61 -8.02 9.08
N CYS A 147 -1.51 -7.64 9.99
CA CYS A 147 -1.27 -6.51 10.89
C CYS A 147 -0.21 -6.81 11.96
N LEU A 148 -0.18 -8.03 12.53
CA LEU A 148 0.87 -8.48 13.46
C LEU A 148 2.26 -8.39 12.81
N LEU A 149 2.36 -8.70 11.52
CA LEU A 149 3.63 -8.71 10.80
C LEU A 149 4.03 -7.35 10.21
N THR A 150 3.17 -6.34 10.23
CA THR A 150 3.47 -5.01 9.68
C THR A 150 4.75 -4.38 10.23
N PRO A 151 5.06 -4.40 11.54
CA PRO A 151 6.32 -3.83 12.06
C PRO A 151 7.56 -4.51 11.47
N PHE A 152 7.50 -5.83 11.26
CA PHE A 152 8.60 -6.62 10.68
C PHE A 152 8.74 -6.33 9.18
N PHE A 153 7.65 -6.29 8.44
CA PHE A 153 7.66 -5.96 7.01
C PHE A 153 8.21 -4.55 6.77
N GLY A 154 7.79 -3.57 7.58
CA GLY A 154 8.31 -2.21 7.51
C GLY A 154 9.83 -2.12 7.72
N LEU A 155 10.37 -2.87 8.69
CA LEU A 155 11.81 -2.87 8.96
C LEU A 155 12.62 -3.64 7.92
N LEU A 156 12.14 -4.83 7.50
CA LEU A 156 12.82 -5.64 6.47
C LEU A 156 12.90 -4.95 5.12
N SER A 157 11.94 -4.10 4.82
CA SER A 157 11.85 -3.39 3.55
C SER A 157 12.34 -1.95 3.61
N ASP A 158 12.79 -1.45 4.77
CA ASP A 158 13.17 -0.04 4.95
C ASP A 158 14.16 0.43 3.87
N ASN A 159 13.73 1.39 3.06
CA ASN A 159 14.45 1.83 1.88
C ASN A 159 14.32 3.35 1.63
N ALA A 160 14.58 4.15 2.66
CA ALA A 160 14.68 5.61 2.54
C ALA A 160 16.07 6.12 2.99
N PRO A 161 17.17 5.75 2.30
CA PRO A 161 18.52 6.13 2.75
C PRO A 161 18.80 7.63 2.68
N ILE A 162 18.01 8.34 1.89
CA ILE A 162 18.05 9.81 1.75
C ILE A 162 16.64 10.35 1.96
N TYR A 163 16.52 11.38 2.76
CA TYR A 163 15.28 12.07 3.08
C TYR A 163 15.45 13.58 2.86
N GLN A 164 14.72 14.15 1.91
CA GLN A 164 14.75 15.58 1.56
C GLN A 164 16.19 16.12 1.32
N GLY A 165 16.99 15.37 0.56
CA GLY A 165 18.35 15.75 0.19
C GLY A 165 19.42 15.41 1.23
N ASN A 166 19.06 14.95 2.41
CA ASN A 166 19.99 14.62 3.48
C ASN A 166 20.08 13.11 3.73
N ARG A 167 21.22 12.63 4.20
CA ARG A 167 21.34 11.25 4.66
C ARG A 167 20.35 11.00 5.79
N ASN A 168 19.56 9.96 5.63
CA ASN A 168 18.57 9.55 6.63
C ASN A 168 19.16 8.52 7.57
N ASN A 169 19.07 8.79 8.87
CA ASN A 169 19.47 7.86 9.93
C ASN A 169 18.24 7.26 10.68
N ALA A 170 17.02 7.69 10.34
CA ALA A 170 15.80 7.15 10.92
C ALA A 170 15.39 5.88 10.19
N CYS A 171 14.83 4.93 10.90
CA CYS A 171 14.27 3.71 10.31
C CYS A 171 12.81 3.89 9.92
N SER A 172 12.38 3.12 8.91
CA SER A 172 10.97 2.98 8.51
C SER A 172 10.25 4.32 8.30
N VAL A 173 10.88 5.21 7.53
CA VAL A 173 10.38 6.59 7.27
C VAL A 173 8.93 6.56 6.77
N ARG A 174 8.61 5.68 5.83
CA ARG A 174 7.26 5.56 5.29
C ARG A 174 6.27 5.13 6.37
N THR A 175 6.62 4.16 7.21
CA THR A 175 5.77 3.74 8.34
C THR A 175 5.47 4.91 9.27
N ARG A 176 6.49 5.73 9.61
CA ARG A 176 6.31 6.92 10.44
C ARG A 176 5.36 7.93 9.80
N ILE A 177 5.52 8.19 8.48
CA ILE A 177 4.63 9.11 7.75
C ILE A 177 3.18 8.64 7.81
N TRP A 178 2.91 7.36 7.54
CA TRP A 178 1.55 6.83 7.54
C TRP A 178 0.85 6.85 8.91
N GLN A 179 1.60 6.95 10.01
CA GLN A 179 1.03 7.09 11.35
C GLN A 179 0.51 8.50 11.66
N ASP A 180 0.91 9.50 10.87
CA ASP A 180 0.50 10.90 11.05
C ASP A 180 -0.18 11.47 9.79
N VAL A 181 -1.11 10.71 9.21
CA VAL A 181 -1.91 11.10 8.05
C VAL A 181 -3.36 11.32 8.44
N ASP A 182 -4.05 10.28 8.90
CA ASP A 182 -5.48 10.33 9.24
C ASP A 182 -5.85 9.09 10.08
N THR A 183 -6.27 9.33 11.31
CA THR A 183 -6.67 8.27 12.25
C THR A 183 -7.97 7.58 11.87
N ASP A 184 -8.80 8.18 11.00
CA ASP A 184 -10.05 7.58 10.55
C ASP A 184 -9.80 6.44 9.54
N ARG A 185 -8.65 6.41 8.84
CA ARG A 185 -8.43 5.50 7.71
C ARG A 185 -7.05 4.86 7.60
N CYS A 186 -6.08 5.29 8.41
CA CYS A 186 -4.71 4.80 8.36
C CYS A 186 -4.36 4.02 9.64
N GLY A 187 -3.27 3.22 9.58
CA GLY A 187 -2.76 2.47 10.72
C GLY A 187 -3.43 1.11 10.90
N VAL A 188 -3.47 0.64 12.13
CA VAL A 188 -4.06 -0.67 12.46
C VAL A 188 -5.58 -0.58 12.38
N LEU A 189 -6.19 -1.55 11.72
CA LEU A 189 -7.66 -1.63 11.62
C LEU A 189 -8.29 -1.74 13.02
N PRO A 190 -9.22 -0.86 13.38
CA PRO A 190 -9.91 -0.94 14.67
C PRO A 190 -10.66 -2.25 14.85
N ARG A 191 -10.78 -2.70 16.11
CA ARG A 191 -11.48 -3.94 16.48
C ARG A 191 -10.90 -5.23 15.89
N LEU A 192 -9.79 -5.16 15.12
CA LEU A 192 -9.21 -6.33 14.45
C LEU A 192 -8.94 -7.51 15.39
N MET A 193 -8.52 -7.23 16.63
CA MET A 193 -8.20 -8.26 17.61
C MET A 193 -9.39 -8.64 18.50
N ASP A 194 -10.54 -8.00 18.35
CA ASP A 194 -11.76 -8.33 19.11
C ASP A 194 -12.28 -9.73 18.71
N PRO A 195 -12.86 -10.47 19.66
CA PRO A 195 -13.38 -11.82 19.39
C PRO A 195 -14.45 -11.88 18.30
N ASP A 196 -15.25 -10.82 18.17
CA ASP A 196 -16.36 -10.67 17.21
C ASP A 196 -15.96 -10.00 15.90
N PHE A 197 -14.65 -9.77 15.65
CA PHE A 197 -14.21 -9.22 14.39
C PHE A 197 -14.47 -10.18 13.23
N GLY A 198 -15.11 -9.67 12.18
CA GLY A 198 -15.47 -10.39 10.96
C GLY A 198 -15.83 -9.43 9.83
N PHE A 199 -16.56 -9.92 8.83
CA PHE A 199 -17.00 -9.14 7.68
C PHE A 199 -17.86 -7.95 8.08
N ASP A 200 -18.82 -8.14 8.99
CA ASP A 200 -19.72 -7.07 9.45
C ASP A 200 -18.95 -5.97 10.17
N ALA A 201 -18.02 -6.32 11.07
CA ALA A 201 -17.20 -5.34 11.79
C ALA A 201 -16.28 -4.56 10.85
N TYR A 202 -15.78 -5.20 9.79
CA TYR A 202 -15.00 -4.52 8.73
C TYR A 202 -15.89 -3.57 7.93
N ALA A 203 -17.07 -4.02 7.49
CA ALA A 203 -18.04 -3.20 6.75
C ALA A 203 -18.48 -1.98 7.55
N ASP A 204 -18.85 -2.15 8.82
CA ASP A 204 -19.20 -1.06 9.72
C ASP A 204 -18.06 -0.03 9.81
N THR A 205 -16.82 -0.51 9.91
CA THR A 205 -15.66 0.37 9.98
C THR A 205 -15.53 1.26 8.76
N VAL A 206 -15.73 0.74 7.56
CA VAL A 206 -15.55 1.53 6.32
C VAL A 206 -16.79 2.37 5.96
N LEU A 207 -17.99 1.93 6.33
CA LEU A 207 -19.24 2.64 6.01
C LEU A 207 -19.50 3.83 6.92
N THR A 208 -19.02 3.79 8.17
CA THR A 208 -19.28 4.83 9.20
C THR A 208 -18.22 5.91 9.26
N ARG A 209 -17.11 5.77 8.53
CA ARG A 209 -16.04 6.77 8.49
C ARG A 209 -16.17 7.71 7.29
N PRO A 210 -15.55 8.90 7.35
CA PRO A 210 -15.56 9.86 6.26
C PRO A 210 -15.06 9.24 4.96
N LEU A 211 -15.75 9.47 3.83
CA LEU A 211 -15.35 8.92 2.53
C LEU A 211 -14.31 9.81 1.82
N VAL A 212 -14.24 11.09 2.10
CA VAL A 212 -13.33 12.12 1.51
C VAL A 212 -13.66 12.44 0.07
N VAL A 213 -13.71 11.43 -0.81
CA VAL A 213 -14.00 11.55 -2.25
C VAL A 213 -15.12 10.58 -2.60
N SER A 214 -16.08 11.01 -3.42
CA SER A 214 -17.00 10.11 -4.11
C SER A 214 -16.68 10.09 -5.60
N CYS A 215 -16.75 8.91 -6.22
CA CYS A 215 -16.59 8.75 -7.66
C CYS A 215 -17.81 8.02 -8.23
N LYS A 216 -18.34 8.51 -9.35
CA LYS A 216 -19.46 7.89 -10.07
C LYS A 216 -19.30 8.15 -11.56
N GLY A 217 -19.40 7.08 -12.37
CA GLY A 217 -19.28 7.19 -13.83
C GLY A 217 -17.93 7.78 -14.29
N GLY A 218 -16.84 7.54 -13.56
CA GLY A 218 -15.51 8.08 -13.87
C GLY A 218 -15.26 9.52 -13.39
N HIS A 219 -16.27 10.18 -12.82
CA HIS A 219 -16.15 11.53 -12.27
C HIS A 219 -16.04 11.51 -10.75
N CYS A 220 -15.01 12.16 -10.23
CA CYS A 220 -14.73 12.22 -8.81
C CYS A 220 -14.90 13.63 -8.24
N LYS A 221 -15.41 13.73 -7.01
CA LYS A 221 -15.56 14.98 -6.26
C LYS A 221 -15.27 14.81 -4.79
N GLY A 222 -14.72 15.85 -4.17
CA GLY A 222 -14.53 15.89 -2.73
C GLY A 222 -15.86 15.95 -1.98
N VAL A 223 -16.02 15.13 -0.94
CA VAL A 223 -17.22 15.08 -0.09
C VAL A 223 -16.90 15.37 1.39
N GLY A 224 -15.63 15.62 1.69
CA GLY A 224 -15.18 15.97 3.03
C GLY A 224 -15.42 14.84 4.03
N ARG A 225 -16.05 15.16 5.15
CA ARG A 225 -16.28 14.20 6.23
C ARG A 225 -17.59 13.40 6.13
N LYS A 226 -18.30 13.46 5.01
CA LYS A 226 -19.50 12.64 4.81
C LYS A 226 -19.13 11.16 4.68
N THR A 227 -19.93 10.30 5.29
CA THR A 227 -19.79 8.84 5.24
C THR A 227 -20.28 8.28 3.90
N ALA A 228 -19.92 7.04 3.59
CA ALA A 228 -20.42 6.35 2.40
C ALA A 228 -21.95 6.22 2.44
N GLN A 229 -22.53 5.94 3.59
CA GLN A 229 -23.98 5.81 3.77
C GLN A 229 -24.72 7.12 3.50
N GLU A 230 -24.16 8.28 3.91
CA GLU A 230 -24.74 9.60 3.65
C GLU A 230 -24.71 9.98 2.16
N ILE A 231 -23.76 9.42 1.40
CA ILE A 231 -23.55 9.77 -0.01
C ILE A 231 -24.32 8.85 -0.95
N TYR A 232 -24.23 7.54 -0.71
CA TYR A 232 -24.76 6.51 -1.62
C TYR A 232 -26.07 5.88 -1.09
N GLY A 233 -26.40 6.04 0.19
CA GLY A 233 -27.55 5.42 0.84
C GLY A 233 -27.28 3.94 1.21
N ALA A 234 -28.37 3.18 1.37
CA ALA A 234 -28.31 1.80 1.88
C ALA A 234 -28.04 0.73 0.80
N ARG A 235 -28.10 1.07 -0.47
CA ARG A 235 -27.85 0.13 -1.58
C ARG A 235 -26.67 0.62 -2.38
N LEU A 236 -25.61 -0.18 -2.38
CA LEU A 236 -24.36 0.09 -3.08
C LEU A 236 -24.24 -0.83 -4.29
N ASP A 237 -23.79 -0.30 -5.42
CA ASP A 237 -23.34 -1.12 -6.53
C ASP A 237 -21.87 -1.55 -6.35
N HIS A 238 -21.40 -2.45 -7.21
CA HIS A 238 -20.07 -3.01 -7.12
C HIS A 238 -18.97 -1.94 -7.24
N CYS A 239 -19.12 -0.97 -8.15
CA CYS A 239 -18.16 0.11 -8.35
C CYS A 239 -18.09 1.05 -7.13
N GLU A 240 -19.25 1.32 -6.52
CA GLU A 240 -19.33 2.12 -5.30
C GLU A 240 -18.65 1.42 -4.12
N ILE A 241 -18.84 0.10 -3.99
CA ILE A 241 -18.15 -0.72 -2.96
C ILE A 241 -16.64 -0.69 -3.17
N GLU A 242 -16.15 -0.96 -4.38
CA GLU A 242 -14.72 -0.92 -4.69
C GLU A 242 -14.13 0.47 -4.41
N HIS A 243 -14.86 1.53 -4.79
CA HIS A 243 -14.43 2.89 -4.52
C HIS A 243 -14.33 3.17 -3.02
N ILE A 244 -15.36 2.81 -2.22
CA ILE A 244 -15.37 2.97 -0.76
C ILE A 244 -14.14 2.26 -0.16
N LEU A 245 -13.92 0.99 -0.49
CA LEU A 245 -12.79 0.21 0.00
C LEU A 245 -11.44 0.84 -0.36
N SER A 246 -11.33 1.44 -1.56
CA SER A 246 -10.10 2.11 -2.03
C SER A 246 -9.74 3.36 -1.23
N MET A 247 -10.69 3.94 -0.49
CA MET A 247 -10.49 5.16 0.30
C MET A 247 -9.96 4.92 1.72
N PHE A 248 -9.69 3.66 2.09
CA PHE A 248 -9.11 3.29 3.38
C PHE A 248 -7.68 2.76 3.20
N PHE A 249 -6.79 3.14 4.08
CA PHE A 249 -5.35 2.92 3.99
C PHE A 249 -4.80 2.23 5.24
N PHE A 250 -5.59 1.33 5.84
CA PHE A 250 -5.16 0.49 6.95
C PHE A 250 -3.93 -0.35 6.58
N ASP A 251 -3.18 -0.81 7.57
CA ASP A 251 -1.97 -1.64 7.37
C ASP A 251 -2.24 -2.93 6.57
N ALA A 252 -3.45 -3.46 6.71
CA ALA A 252 -4.05 -4.45 5.81
C ALA A 252 -5.49 -4.03 5.51
N ARG A 253 -5.92 -4.13 4.25
CA ARG A 253 -7.28 -3.74 3.83
C ARG A 253 -7.85 -4.71 2.81
N VAL A 254 -9.17 -4.65 2.59
CA VAL A 254 -9.83 -5.34 1.47
C VAL A 254 -9.68 -4.53 0.19
N ASN A 255 -9.12 -5.14 -0.85
CA ASN A 255 -8.98 -4.57 -2.19
C ASN A 255 -8.87 -5.68 -3.24
N GLY A 256 -10.00 -6.33 -3.58
CA GLY A 256 -10.02 -7.52 -4.43
C GLY A 256 -9.45 -8.79 -3.75
N GLY A 257 -9.10 -8.72 -2.49
CA GLY A 257 -8.49 -9.68 -1.58
C GLY A 257 -8.02 -8.93 -0.35
N ILE A 258 -7.10 -9.49 0.44
CA ILE A 258 -6.43 -8.80 1.55
C ILE A 258 -5.14 -8.19 1.02
N GLU A 259 -5.09 -6.86 0.93
CA GLU A 259 -3.90 -6.10 0.54
C GLU A 259 -3.03 -5.81 1.75
N ILE A 260 -1.82 -6.39 1.78
CA ILE A 260 -0.79 -6.18 2.80
C ILE A 260 0.06 -4.97 2.39
N ARG A 261 0.13 -3.94 3.25
CA ARG A 261 0.64 -2.60 2.88
C ARG A 261 1.89 -2.15 3.63
N GLY A 262 2.41 -2.97 4.54
CA GLY A 262 3.49 -2.58 5.46
C GLY A 262 4.85 -2.37 4.81
N ALA A 263 5.12 -2.93 3.62
CA ALA A 263 6.43 -2.90 2.99
C ALA A 263 6.68 -1.64 2.15
N ASP A 264 7.91 -1.15 2.20
CA ASP A 264 8.42 -0.06 1.38
C ASP A 264 8.63 -0.49 -0.08
N CYS A 265 8.74 0.47 -1.00
CA CYS A 265 9.25 0.21 -2.34
C CYS A 265 10.73 -0.19 -2.25
N MET A 266 11.09 -1.28 -2.89
CA MET A 266 12.41 -1.90 -2.84
C MET A 266 12.97 -2.14 -4.25
N PRO A 267 14.30 -2.35 -4.37
CA PRO A 267 14.87 -2.88 -5.61
C PRO A 267 14.24 -4.23 -6.01
N PRO A 268 14.13 -4.53 -7.32
CA PRO A 268 13.39 -5.70 -7.85
C PRO A 268 13.63 -7.03 -7.13
N LYS A 269 14.89 -7.37 -6.87
CA LYS A 269 15.25 -8.62 -6.19
C LYS A 269 14.64 -8.75 -4.77
N PHE A 270 14.48 -7.64 -4.05
CA PHE A 270 13.91 -7.64 -2.71
C PHE A 270 12.37 -7.66 -2.75
N ILE A 271 11.76 -7.05 -3.78
CA ILE A 271 10.31 -7.17 -4.02
C ILE A 271 9.93 -8.64 -4.20
N LEU A 272 10.68 -9.37 -5.03
CA LEU A 272 10.45 -10.79 -5.29
C LEU A 272 10.70 -11.67 -4.06
N ALA A 273 11.73 -11.37 -3.27
CA ALA A 273 11.98 -12.04 -2.01
C ALA A 273 10.86 -11.79 -0.98
N TYR A 274 10.35 -10.55 -0.92
CA TYR A 274 9.21 -10.20 -0.07
C TYR A 274 7.93 -10.93 -0.51
N ALA A 275 7.66 -10.99 -1.81
CA ALA A 275 6.53 -11.75 -2.34
C ALA A 275 6.61 -13.23 -1.97
N GLN A 276 7.81 -13.85 -2.06
CA GLN A 276 8.01 -15.23 -1.64
C GLN A 276 7.80 -15.41 -0.12
N LEU A 277 8.29 -14.49 0.71
CA LEU A 277 8.08 -14.51 2.15
C LEU A 277 6.58 -14.49 2.50
N VAL A 278 5.83 -13.56 1.92
CA VAL A 278 4.38 -13.44 2.15
C VAL A 278 3.66 -14.70 1.66
N ARG A 279 3.98 -15.19 0.46
CA ARG A 279 3.40 -16.42 -0.07
C ARG A 279 3.65 -17.62 0.86
N SER A 280 4.85 -17.78 1.39
CA SER A 280 5.19 -18.89 2.27
C SER A 280 4.39 -18.86 3.58
N ILE A 281 4.16 -17.68 4.15
CA ILE A 281 3.42 -17.53 5.41
C ILE A 281 1.91 -17.68 5.18
N PHE A 282 1.34 -16.96 4.23
CA PHE A 282 -0.11 -16.87 4.04
C PHE A 282 -0.67 -17.98 3.14
N GLY A 283 0.14 -18.61 2.33
CA GLY A 283 -0.20 -19.80 1.54
C GLY A 283 -0.12 -21.13 2.33
N SER A 284 0.46 -21.12 3.52
CA SER A 284 0.56 -22.28 4.40
C SER A 284 -0.29 -22.09 5.65
N GLN A 285 -1.33 -22.93 5.82
CA GLN A 285 -2.16 -22.89 7.03
C GLN A 285 -1.33 -23.12 8.30
N ALA A 286 -0.31 -23.99 8.25
CA ALA A 286 0.59 -24.25 9.38
C ALA A 286 1.42 -23.01 9.74
N ALA A 287 2.03 -22.35 8.75
CA ALA A 287 2.82 -21.13 8.98
C ALA A 287 1.94 -19.98 9.51
N LEU A 288 0.75 -19.78 8.93
CA LEU A 288 -0.22 -18.80 9.39
C LEU A 288 -0.61 -19.02 10.86
N GLN A 289 -0.94 -20.26 11.22
CA GLN A 289 -1.29 -20.61 12.59
C GLN A 289 -0.10 -20.48 13.56
N ASN A 290 1.13 -20.74 13.10
CA ASN A 290 2.34 -20.50 13.90
C ASN A 290 2.49 -19.01 14.21
N VAL A 291 2.29 -18.12 13.23
CA VAL A 291 2.34 -16.66 13.48
C VAL A 291 1.31 -16.24 14.51
N LEU A 292 0.05 -16.66 14.38
CA LEU A 292 -1.02 -16.30 15.31
C LEU A 292 -0.77 -16.81 16.74
N ARG A 293 -0.23 -18.02 16.88
CA ARG A 293 0.10 -18.61 18.19
C ARG A 293 1.36 -18.03 18.82
N HIS A 294 2.27 -17.48 18.02
CA HIS A 294 3.53 -16.91 18.51
C HIS A 294 3.33 -15.59 19.23
N TYR A 295 2.24 -14.85 18.89
CA TYR A 295 1.88 -13.56 19.47
C TYR A 295 0.50 -13.60 20.16
N PRO A 296 0.31 -14.41 21.21
CA PRO A 296 -0.97 -14.50 21.90
C PRO A 296 -1.25 -13.21 22.66
N GLY A 297 -2.50 -12.76 22.64
CA GLY A 297 -2.97 -11.60 23.43
C GLY A 297 -2.47 -10.24 22.93
N VAL A 298 -1.76 -10.17 21.80
CA VAL A 298 -1.35 -8.89 21.21
C VAL A 298 -2.60 -8.12 20.76
N THR A 299 -2.69 -6.86 21.16
CA THR A 299 -3.79 -5.94 20.84
C THR A 299 -3.45 -5.04 19.65
N THR A 300 -4.44 -4.32 19.12
CA THR A 300 -4.21 -3.28 18.09
C THR A 300 -3.29 -2.16 18.58
N VAL A 301 -3.33 -1.84 19.88
CA VAL A 301 -2.44 -0.85 20.51
C VAL A 301 -0.99 -1.37 20.54
N ASP A 302 -0.79 -2.64 20.84
CA ASP A 302 0.55 -3.24 20.84
C ASP A 302 1.16 -3.24 19.43
N ILE A 303 0.36 -3.48 18.38
CA ILE A 303 0.83 -3.37 16.99
C ILE A 303 1.24 -1.93 16.65
N ALA A 304 0.43 -0.94 17.03
CA ALA A 304 0.77 0.45 16.82
C ALA A 304 2.06 0.86 17.56
N ASN A 305 2.21 0.43 18.82
CA ASN A 305 3.42 0.68 19.61
C ASN A 305 4.65 -0.03 19.03
N ALA A 306 4.50 -1.25 18.51
CA ALA A 306 5.58 -1.98 17.84
C ALA A 306 6.08 -1.23 16.59
N LYS A 307 5.19 -0.65 15.80
CA LYS A 307 5.54 0.20 14.65
C LYS A 307 6.32 1.44 15.10
N LEU A 308 5.90 2.10 16.18
CA LEU A 308 6.61 3.25 16.77
C LEU A 308 8.00 2.86 17.27
N ALA A 309 8.12 1.73 17.96
CA ALA A 309 9.39 1.21 18.45
C ALA A 309 10.36 0.95 17.29
N VAL A 310 9.89 0.33 16.20
CA VAL A 310 10.69 0.10 14.98
C VAL A 310 11.15 1.43 14.35
N CYS A 311 10.27 2.41 14.25
CA CYS A 311 10.63 3.73 13.71
C CYS A 311 11.70 4.45 14.55
N LYS A 312 11.70 4.22 15.87
CA LYS A 312 12.63 4.86 16.80
C LYS A 312 13.96 4.11 16.89
N ASP A 313 13.91 2.80 17.10
CA ASP A 313 15.05 1.99 17.55
C ASP A 313 15.54 1.00 16.45
N GLY A 314 14.82 0.88 15.30
CA GLY A 314 15.21 0.03 14.18
C GLY A 314 15.43 -1.42 14.59
N PHE A 315 16.59 -1.99 14.25
CA PHE A 315 16.97 -3.36 14.61
C PHE A 315 17.25 -3.58 16.12
N ASN A 316 17.26 -2.51 16.92
CA ASN A 316 17.34 -2.59 18.39
C ASN A 316 15.96 -2.55 19.06
N ALA A 317 14.89 -2.44 18.29
CA ALA A 317 13.53 -2.36 18.82
C ALA A 317 13.12 -3.64 19.58
N TRP A 318 12.26 -3.44 20.56
CA TRP A 318 11.50 -4.52 21.20
C TRP A 318 10.06 -4.50 20.63
N VAL A 319 9.62 -5.64 20.13
CA VAL A 319 8.31 -5.82 19.50
C VAL A 319 7.60 -6.95 20.23
N TYR A 320 6.42 -6.68 20.75
CA TYR A 320 5.61 -7.65 21.53
C TYR A 320 6.37 -8.27 22.70
N GLY A 321 7.18 -7.45 23.38
CA GLY A 321 7.98 -7.89 24.54
C GLY A 321 9.25 -8.68 24.20
N LYS A 322 9.66 -8.75 22.93
CA LYS A 322 10.83 -9.50 22.45
C LYS A 322 11.77 -8.65 21.60
N PRO A 323 13.09 -8.92 21.60
CA PRO A 323 14.05 -8.25 20.71
C PRO A 323 13.73 -8.56 19.24
N ILE A 324 13.60 -7.54 18.38
CA ILE A 324 13.17 -7.72 16.99
C ILE A 324 14.08 -8.62 16.15
N GLY A 325 15.38 -8.63 16.42
CA GLY A 325 16.33 -9.46 15.66
C GLY A 325 16.03 -10.96 15.79
N GLY A 326 15.68 -11.44 16.98
CA GLY A 326 15.25 -12.82 17.21
C GLY A 326 13.93 -13.15 16.50
N GLU A 327 12.99 -12.20 16.55
CA GLU A 327 11.68 -12.36 15.92
C GLU A 327 11.77 -12.37 14.39
N LEU A 328 12.64 -11.55 13.80
CA LEU A 328 12.92 -11.59 12.35
C LEU A 328 13.54 -12.91 11.92
N ALA A 329 14.51 -13.44 12.68
CA ALA A 329 15.09 -14.75 12.40
C ALA A 329 14.04 -15.86 12.50
N TRP A 330 13.18 -15.82 13.52
CA TRP A 330 12.05 -16.74 13.66
C TRP A 330 11.08 -16.63 12.48
N LEU A 331 10.70 -15.43 12.07
CA LEU A 331 9.78 -15.19 10.94
C LEU A 331 10.33 -15.79 9.62
N LEU A 332 11.62 -15.57 9.35
CA LEU A 332 12.27 -16.11 8.15
C LEU A 332 12.33 -17.64 8.16
N MET A 333 12.38 -18.29 9.34
CA MET A 333 12.27 -19.75 9.44
C MET A 333 10.87 -20.27 9.09
N GLN A 334 9.80 -19.48 9.31
CA GLN A 334 8.45 -19.87 8.91
C GLN A 334 8.27 -19.87 7.37
N ALA A 335 9.16 -19.22 6.63
CA ALA A 335 9.12 -19.13 5.18
C ALA A 335 9.93 -20.22 4.44
N ARG A 336 10.52 -21.15 5.19
CA ARG A 336 11.22 -22.34 4.66
C ARG A 336 10.27 -23.51 4.58
#